data_8bd544adceb5ad78e38626e782a6e854
#
_entry.id   8bd544adceb5ad78e38626e782a6e854
#
_cell.length_a   1.000
_cell.length_b   1.000
_cell.length_c   1.000
_cell.angle_alpha   90.00
_cell.angle_beta   90.00
_cell.angle_gamma   90.00
#
_symmetry.space_group_name_H-M   'P 1'
#
loop_
_entity.id
_entity.type
_entity.pdbx_description
1 polymer ?
#
loop_
_entity_poly.entity_id
_entity_poly.type
_entity_poly.pdbx_seq_one_letter_code
_entity_poly.pdbx_strand_id
1 'polypeptide(L)'
;MIKKIESLEILPPKNQLELFGYENYFNSFVKLYKKNKLPNTMLLSGPKGSGKATFAYHFINYILSDKKINKYSIENMTINPQSLSYKSLLNNTNPNFSLLENDTVGENIKIDKVRDMLNFLNKSTYSSDIKIILIDNAEYLNIYSSNALLKVLEESKNKTFFFIIHNSHSKILDTIRSRC
;
A
#
# COMPACT_ATOMS: atom_id res chain seq x y z
N MET A 1 -12.57 43.14 -6.46
CA MET A 1 -12.68 42.06 -5.47
C MET A 1 -12.01 40.81 -6.06
N ILE A 2 -10.75 40.55 -5.70
CA ILE A 2 -10.04 39.36 -6.10
C ILE A 2 -10.53 38.23 -5.17
N LYS A 3 -11.31 37.28 -5.68
CA LYS A 3 -11.63 36.05 -4.94
C LYS A 3 -10.33 35.37 -4.58
N LYS A 4 -10.03 35.30 -3.28
CA LYS A 4 -8.98 34.42 -2.75
C LYS A 4 -9.26 33.01 -3.28
N ILE A 5 -8.38 32.51 -4.14
CA ILE A 5 -8.38 31.10 -4.51
C ILE A 5 -7.94 30.40 -3.23
N GLU A 6 -8.88 29.76 -2.52
CA GLU A 6 -8.55 28.84 -1.45
C GLU A 6 -7.64 27.79 -2.05
N SER A 7 -6.44 27.67 -1.53
CA SER A 7 -5.50 26.63 -1.93
C SER A 7 -6.19 25.29 -1.67
N LEU A 8 -6.52 24.56 -2.72
CA LEU A 8 -7.00 23.20 -2.62
C LEU A 8 -5.92 22.39 -1.89
N GLU A 9 -6.16 22.13 -0.62
CA GLU A 9 -5.27 21.30 0.18
C GLU A 9 -5.41 19.84 -0.28
N ILE A 10 -4.39 19.36 -0.98
CA ILE A 10 -4.36 17.96 -1.44
C ILE A 10 -4.11 17.08 -0.23
N LEU A 11 -5.13 16.34 0.19
CA LEU A 11 -5.02 15.40 1.29
C LEU A 11 -3.98 14.31 1.00
N PRO A 12 -3.23 13.85 2.02
CA PRO A 12 -2.34 12.70 1.89
C PRO A 12 -3.06 11.47 1.34
N PRO A 13 -2.37 10.57 0.61
CA PRO A 13 -2.98 9.39 -0.02
C PRO A 13 -3.84 8.53 0.92
N LYS A 14 -3.40 8.36 2.17
CA LYS A 14 -4.14 7.59 3.20
C LYS A 14 -5.44 8.25 3.66
N ASN A 15 -5.60 9.55 3.43
CA ASN A 15 -6.76 10.34 3.83
C ASN A 15 -7.77 10.54 2.69
N GLN A 16 -7.42 10.17 1.46
CA GLN A 16 -8.32 10.24 0.32
C GLN A 16 -9.44 9.21 0.47
N LEU A 17 -10.69 9.66 0.43
CA LEU A 17 -11.85 8.78 0.56
C LEU A 17 -12.40 8.34 -0.79
N GLU A 18 -12.02 9.00 -1.87
CA GLU A 18 -12.47 8.73 -3.23
C GLU A 18 -11.29 8.41 -4.14
N LEU A 19 -11.46 7.42 -5.01
CA LEU A 19 -10.46 7.01 -5.99
C LEU A 19 -10.94 7.35 -7.39
N PHE A 20 -10.20 8.20 -8.09
CA PHE A 20 -10.53 8.64 -9.45
C PHE A 20 -9.55 8.08 -10.47
N GLY A 21 -10.06 7.70 -11.64
CA GLY A 21 -9.26 7.34 -12.82
C GLY A 21 -8.57 5.98 -12.74
N TYR A 22 -8.92 5.15 -11.75
CA TYR A 22 -8.35 3.81 -11.55
C TYR A 22 -9.37 2.69 -11.64
N GLU A 23 -10.58 2.94 -12.09
CA GLU A 23 -11.72 2.02 -12.06
C GLU A 23 -11.39 0.68 -12.72
N ASN A 24 -10.78 0.70 -13.90
CA ASN A 24 -10.44 -0.52 -14.64
C ASN A 24 -9.38 -1.36 -13.91
N TYR A 25 -8.34 -0.70 -13.39
CA TYR A 25 -7.28 -1.37 -12.64
C TYR A 25 -7.83 -1.94 -11.32
N PHE A 26 -8.62 -1.15 -10.60
CA PHE A 26 -9.21 -1.57 -9.33
C PHE A 26 -10.12 -2.80 -9.51
N ASN A 27 -11.01 -2.76 -10.50
CA ASN A 27 -11.90 -3.88 -10.82
C ASN A 27 -11.12 -5.14 -11.23
N SER A 28 -10.01 -4.98 -11.96
CA SER A 28 -9.13 -6.09 -12.33
C SER A 28 -8.47 -6.72 -11.09
N PHE A 29 -7.97 -5.91 -10.18
CA PHE A 29 -7.39 -6.37 -8.91
C PHE A 29 -8.44 -7.07 -8.03
N VAL A 30 -9.65 -6.51 -7.91
CA VAL A 30 -10.78 -7.14 -7.21
C VAL A 30 -11.10 -8.51 -7.79
N LYS A 31 -11.15 -8.62 -9.14
CA LYS A 31 -11.40 -9.89 -9.83
C LYS A 31 -10.33 -10.93 -9.54
N LEU A 32 -9.05 -10.53 -9.58
CA LEU A 32 -7.92 -11.42 -9.27
C LEU A 32 -7.96 -11.85 -7.80
N TYR A 33 -8.19 -10.93 -6.88
CA TYR A 33 -8.27 -11.21 -5.45
C TYR A 33 -9.40 -12.20 -5.12
N LYS A 34 -10.61 -11.97 -5.65
CA LYS A 34 -11.76 -12.87 -5.46
C LYS A 34 -11.51 -14.28 -5.99
N LYS A 35 -10.68 -14.42 -7.01
CA LYS A 35 -10.28 -15.71 -7.60
C LYS A 35 -9.06 -16.34 -6.92
N ASN A 36 -8.51 -15.76 -5.86
CA ASN A 36 -7.25 -16.16 -5.23
C ASN A 36 -6.07 -16.22 -6.24
N LYS A 37 -6.06 -15.31 -7.22
CA LYS A 37 -5.05 -15.20 -8.28
C LYS A 37 -4.29 -13.87 -8.25
N LEU A 38 -4.50 -13.05 -7.20
CA LEU A 38 -3.73 -11.83 -7.04
C LEU A 38 -2.28 -12.21 -6.71
N PRO A 39 -1.29 -11.66 -7.43
CA PRO A 39 0.13 -11.89 -7.10
C PRO A 39 0.44 -11.44 -5.66
N ASN A 40 1.37 -12.13 -5.01
CA ASN A 40 1.80 -11.74 -3.67
C ASN A 40 2.57 -10.42 -3.68
N THR A 41 3.26 -10.10 -4.78
CA THR A 41 4.05 -8.88 -4.94
C THR A 41 3.55 -8.08 -6.15
N MET A 42 3.23 -6.82 -5.93
CA MET A 42 2.71 -5.90 -6.96
C MET A 42 3.53 -4.62 -6.98
N LEU A 43 4.18 -4.33 -8.11
CA LEU A 43 4.90 -3.08 -8.34
C LEU A 43 3.98 -2.06 -9.01
N LEU A 44 3.64 -1.00 -8.30
CA LEU A 44 2.89 0.15 -8.80
C LEU A 44 3.89 1.22 -9.26
N SER A 45 4.25 1.19 -10.54
CA SER A 45 5.23 2.11 -11.13
C SER A 45 4.56 3.18 -11.98
N GLY A 46 5.03 4.42 -11.88
CA GLY A 46 4.50 5.57 -12.63
C GLY A 46 5.03 6.90 -12.07
N PRO A 47 4.72 8.03 -12.70
CA PRO A 47 5.16 9.35 -12.25
C PRO A 47 4.75 9.66 -10.81
N LYS A 48 5.53 10.49 -10.10
CA LYS A 48 5.15 11.01 -8.78
C LYS A 48 3.84 11.79 -8.90
N GLY A 49 2.96 11.65 -7.90
CA GLY A 49 1.65 12.34 -7.90
C GLY A 49 0.55 11.70 -8.75
N SER A 50 0.82 10.58 -9.45
CA SER A 50 -0.20 9.91 -10.28
C SER A 50 -1.25 9.11 -9.50
N GLY A 51 -1.31 9.17 -8.17
CA GLY A 51 -2.34 8.50 -7.36
C GLY A 51 -2.05 7.03 -7.01
N LYS A 52 -0.84 6.50 -7.26
CA LYS A 52 -0.49 5.10 -6.96
C LYS A 52 -0.67 4.73 -5.48
N ALA A 53 -0.24 5.62 -4.58
CA ALA A 53 -0.40 5.42 -3.14
C ALA A 53 -1.88 5.44 -2.75
N THR A 54 -2.67 6.36 -3.30
CA THR A 54 -4.13 6.40 -3.11
C THR A 54 -4.77 5.10 -3.57
N PHE A 55 -4.41 4.62 -4.77
CA PHE A 55 -4.88 3.32 -5.27
C PHE A 55 -4.55 2.18 -4.31
N ALA A 56 -3.30 2.11 -3.82
CA ALA A 56 -2.89 1.08 -2.87
C ALA A 56 -3.69 1.14 -1.58
N TYR A 57 -3.86 2.33 -0.96
CA TYR A 57 -4.67 2.50 0.25
C TYR A 57 -6.13 2.11 0.04
N HIS A 58 -6.72 2.46 -1.09
CA HIS A 58 -8.09 2.05 -1.44
C HIS A 58 -8.22 0.53 -1.55
N PHE A 59 -7.29 -0.12 -2.24
CA PHE A 59 -7.33 -1.56 -2.41
C PHE A 59 -7.05 -2.32 -1.10
N ILE A 60 -6.13 -1.82 -0.27
CA ILE A 60 -5.86 -2.33 1.08
C ILE A 60 -7.12 -2.20 1.95
N ASN A 61 -7.80 -1.05 1.94
CA ASN A 61 -9.07 -0.88 2.63
C ASN A 61 -10.13 -1.87 2.13
N TYR A 62 -10.22 -2.12 0.83
CA TYR A 62 -11.12 -3.12 0.27
C TYR A 62 -10.85 -4.53 0.81
N ILE A 63 -9.57 -4.95 0.90
CA ILE A 63 -9.18 -6.26 1.44
C ILE A 63 -9.51 -6.37 2.93
N LEU A 64 -9.21 -5.33 3.70
CA LEU A 64 -9.31 -5.32 5.17
C LEU A 64 -10.69 -4.90 5.69
N SER A 65 -11.58 -4.35 4.83
CA SER A 65 -12.91 -3.94 5.25
C SER A 65 -13.80 -5.13 5.63
N ASP A 66 -14.61 -4.95 6.67
CA ASP A 66 -15.67 -5.89 6.99
C ASP A 66 -16.64 -6.00 5.79
N LYS A 67 -16.97 -7.24 5.45
CA LYS A 67 -17.88 -7.50 4.32
C LYS A 67 -19.34 -7.16 4.64
N LYS A 68 -19.69 -6.99 5.92
CA LYS A 68 -21.07 -6.78 6.39
C LYS A 68 -21.35 -5.33 6.75
N ILE A 69 -20.41 -4.67 7.44
CA ILE A 69 -20.64 -3.33 8.04
C ILE A 69 -19.58 -2.37 7.49
N ASN A 70 -20.03 -1.19 7.02
CA ASN A 70 -19.14 -0.13 6.56
C ASN A 70 -18.10 -0.59 5.51
N LYS A 71 -18.52 -1.49 4.61
CA LYS A 71 -17.67 -2.02 3.55
C LYS A 71 -17.21 -0.94 2.57
N TYR A 72 -16.08 -1.20 1.91
CA TYR A 72 -15.63 -0.41 0.77
C TYR A 72 -16.68 -0.46 -0.36
N SER A 73 -17.03 0.68 -0.95
CA SER A 73 -17.92 0.76 -2.11
C SER A 73 -17.12 0.61 -3.40
N ILE A 74 -17.25 -0.57 -4.05
CA ILE A 74 -16.59 -0.79 -5.35
C ILE A 74 -17.27 0.05 -6.44
N GLU A 75 -18.56 0.24 -6.37
CA GLU A 75 -19.36 0.98 -7.36
C GLU A 75 -18.92 2.46 -7.41
N ASN A 76 -18.78 3.09 -6.25
CA ASN A 76 -18.41 4.49 -6.15
C ASN A 76 -16.90 4.71 -5.93
N MET A 77 -16.10 3.64 -5.85
CA MET A 77 -14.66 3.70 -5.52
C MET A 77 -14.39 4.50 -4.24
N THR A 78 -15.19 4.28 -3.18
CA THR A 78 -15.12 5.07 -1.95
C THR A 78 -14.86 4.23 -0.71
N ILE A 79 -14.04 4.81 0.18
CA ILE A 79 -13.79 4.30 1.52
C ILE A 79 -14.83 4.87 2.46
N ASN A 80 -15.46 4.00 3.27
CA ASN A 80 -16.33 4.50 4.35
C ASN A 80 -15.47 5.00 5.53
N PRO A 81 -15.54 6.29 5.90
CA PRO A 81 -14.71 6.86 6.96
C PRO A 81 -15.03 6.28 8.36
N GLN A 82 -16.17 5.63 8.53
CA GLN A 82 -16.55 4.96 9.77
C GLN A 82 -16.03 3.52 9.86
N SER A 83 -15.46 2.97 8.78
CA SER A 83 -14.94 1.61 8.79
C SER A 83 -13.75 1.45 9.76
N LEU A 84 -13.71 0.31 10.45
CA LEU A 84 -12.60 0.00 11.36
C LEU A 84 -11.28 -0.14 10.61
N SER A 85 -11.30 -0.67 9.38
CA SER A 85 -10.12 -0.78 8.53
C SER A 85 -9.52 0.60 8.24
N TYR A 86 -10.33 1.57 7.82
CA TYR A 86 -9.84 2.92 7.55
C TYR A 86 -9.25 3.58 8.79
N LYS A 87 -9.98 3.57 9.92
CA LYS A 87 -9.52 4.18 11.18
C LYS A 87 -8.21 3.55 11.67
N SER A 88 -8.10 2.23 11.58
CA SER A 88 -6.88 1.51 12.01
C SER A 88 -5.70 1.74 11.07
N LEU A 89 -5.93 1.87 9.76
CA LEU A 89 -4.88 2.22 8.80
C LEU A 89 -4.37 3.65 9.01
N LEU A 90 -5.27 4.63 9.22
CA LEU A 90 -4.88 6.02 9.51
C LEU A 90 -3.96 6.13 10.73
N ASN A 91 -4.27 5.37 11.78
CA ASN A 91 -3.57 5.40 13.06
C ASN A 91 -2.39 4.41 13.13
N ASN A 92 -2.08 3.69 12.03
CA ASN A 92 -1.05 2.65 11.98
C ASN A 92 -1.23 1.56 13.06
N THR A 93 -2.47 1.24 13.42
CA THR A 93 -2.81 0.26 14.48
C THR A 93 -3.40 -1.03 13.93
N ASN A 94 -3.51 -1.17 12.60
CA ASN A 94 -4.07 -2.38 12.01
C ASN A 94 -3.09 -3.56 12.15
N PRO A 95 -3.48 -4.67 12.80
CA PRO A 95 -2.59 -5.79 13.07
C PRO A 95 -2.19 -6.59 11.82
N ASN A 96 -2.85 -6.35 10.69
CA ASN A 96 -2.61 -7.04 9.43
C ASN A 96 -1.91 -6.16 8.39
N PHE A 97 -1.52 -4.94 8.78
CA PHE A 97 -0.91 -3.97 7.89
C PHE A 97 0.41 -3.43 8.43
N SER A 98 1.40 -3.29 7.57
CA SER A 98 2.68 -2.63 7.87
C SER A 98 3.02 -1.67 6.74
N LEU A 99 3.38 -0.45 7.12
CA LEU A 99 3.86 0.59 6.21
C LEU A 99 5.38 0.71 6.32
N LEU A 100 6.05 0.70 5.18
CA LEU A 100 7.48 0.94 5.04
C LEU A 100 7.68 2.16 4.16
N GLU A 101 8.06 3.27 4.77
CA GLU A 101 8.31 4.55 4.08
C GLU A 101 9.51 5.28 4.70
N ASN A 102 10.06 6.24 3.98
CA ASN A 102 11.12 7.11 4.51
C ASN A 102 10.55 8.09 5.56
N ASP A 103 11.35 8.45 6.57
CA ASP A 103 10.94 9.41 7.61
C ASP A 103 10.86 10.83 7.05
N THR A 104 11.83 11.17 6.20
CA THR A 104 11.95 12.48 5.57
C THR A 104 11.99 12.30 4.06
N VAL A 105 11.32 13.18 3.35
CA VAL A 105 11.31 13.16 1.87
C VAL A 105 12.75 13.26 1.33
N GLY A 106 13.13 12.30 0.49
CA GLY A 106 14.47 12.25 -0.12
C GLY A 106 15.52 11.46 0.68
N GLU A 107 15.23 11.04 1.90
CA GLU A 107 16.11 10.18 2.68
C GLU A 107 15.88 8.69 2.39
N ASN A 108 16.91 7.89 2.62
CA ASN A 108 16.79 6.45 2.49
C ASN A 108 15.89 5.85 3.58
N ILE A 109 15.16 4.81 3.21
CA ILE A 109 14.41 3.99 4.15
C ILE A 109 15.42 3.26 5.07
N LYS A 110 15.32 3.51 6.38
CA LYS A 110 16.22 2.95 7.38
C LYS A 110 16.07 1.44 7.48
N ILE A 111 17.20 0.75 7.68
CA ILE A 111 17.22 -0.72 7.84
C ILE A 111 16.38 -1.20 9.03
N ASP A 112 16.28 -0.41 10.08
CA ASP A 112 15.50 -0.77 11.27
C ASP A 112 14.01 -0.86 10.94
N LYS A 113 13.46 0.00 10.07
CA LYS A 113 12.08 -0.13 9.57
C LYS A 113 11.85 -1.44 8.79
N VAL A 114 12.86 -1.87 8.03
CA VAL A 114 12.79 -3.16 7.34
C VAL A 114 12.81 -4.32 8.36
N ARG A 115 13.61 -4.22 9.40
CA ARG A 115 13.63 -5.20 10.50
C ARG A 115 12.29 -5.27 11.24
N ASP A 116 11.66 -4.12 11.51
CA ASP A 116 10.34 -4.06 12.12
C ASP A 116 9.26 -4.70 11.25
N MET A 117 9.32 -4.47 9.93
CA MET A 117 8.45 -5.15 8.96
C MET A 117 8.70 -6.68 8.96
N LEU A 118 9.96 -7.14 9.04
CA LEU A 118 10.29 -8.57 9.14
C LEU A 118 9.72 -9.17 10.43
N ASN A 119 9.84 -8.47 11.55
CA ASN A 119 9.25 -8.86 12.83
C ASN A 119 7.72 -8.94 12.75
N PHE A 120 7.08 -7.98 12.05
CA PHE A 120 5.64 -8.02 11.77
C PHE A 120 5.26 -9.27 10.98
N LEU A 121 6.03 -9.65 9.98
CA LEU A 121 5.75 -10.83 9.16
C LEU A 121 5.87 -12.14 9.94
N ASN A 122 6.74 -12.19 10.94
CA ASN A 122 6.95 -13.38 11.78
C ASN A 122 5.91 -13.54 12.91
N LYS A 123 5.17 -12.48 13.25
CA LYS A 123 4.09 -12.56 14.24
C LYS A 123 2.92 -13.36 13.69
N SER A 124 2.28 -14.17 14.53
CA SER A 124 1.01 -14.82 14.19
C SER A 124 -0.10 -13.78 14.02
N THR A 125 -1.04 -14.04 13.10
CA THR A 125 -2.21 -13.16 12.88
C THR A 125 -3.34 -13.59 13.84
N TYR A 126 -3.94 -12.61 14.53
CA TYR A 126 -5.02 -12.87 15.50
C TYR A 126 -6.40 -13.06 14.86
N SER A 127 -6.68 -12.42 13.72
CA SER A 127 -8.05 -12.35 13.18
C SER A 127 -8.20 -12.71 11.71
N SER A 128 -7.14 -12.68 10.95
CA SER A 128 -7.13 -13.11 9.55
C SER A 128 -5.74 -13.58 9.17
N ASP A 129 -5.67 -14.61 8.30
CA ASP A 129 -4.37 -15.10 7.80
C ASP A 129 -3.70 -14.13 6.79
N ILE A 130 -4.25 -12.93 6.61
CA ILE A 130 -3.78 -11.97 5.62
C ILE A 130 -2.79 -11.01 6.27
N LYS A 131 -1.65 -10.78 5.62
CA LYS A 131 -0.70 -9.72 5.93
C LYS A 131 -0.51 -8.85 4.71
N ILE A 132 -0.50 -7.54 4.90
CA ILE A 132 -0.32 -6.57 3.83
C ILE A 132 0.81 -5.63 4.21
N ILE A 133 1.75 -5.49 3.29
CA ILE A 133 2.88 -4.57 3.40
C ILE A 133 2.75 -3.54 2.28
N LEU A 134 2.76 -2.27 2.64
CA LEU A 134 2.87 -1.16 1.71
C LEU A 134 4.27 -0.57 1.81
N ILE A 135 5.02 -0.60 0.73
CA ILE A 135 6.34 0.03 0.62
C ILE A 135 6.14 1.27 -0.25
N ASP A 136 6.17 2.45 0.37
CA ASP A 136 6.05 3.71 -0.35
C ASP A 136 7.44 4.29 -0.65
N ASN A 137 7.59 4.81 -1.86
CA ASN A 137 8.85 5.36 -2.36
C ASN A 137 10.00 4.31 -2.35
N ALA A 138 9.78 3.16 -2.98
CA ALA A 138 10.74 2.05 -3.01
C ALA A 138 12.11 2.42 -3.61
N GLU A 139 12.22 3.50 -4.38
CA GLU A 139 13.48 4.08 -4.87
C GLU A 139 14.42 4.54 -3.76
N TYR A 140 13.92 4.75 -2.55
CA TYR A 140 14.72 5.12 -1.38
C TYR A 140 15.18 3.92 -0.54
N LEU A 141 14.94 2.70 -0.99
CA LEU A 141 15.55 1.51 -0.40
C LEU A 141 17.05 1.47 -0.75
N ASN A 142 17.90 1.51 0.24
CA ASN A 142 19.33 1.27 0.03
C ASN A 142 19.60 -0.22 -0.23
N ILE A 143 20.82 -0.55 -0.63
CA ILE A 143 21.19 -1.94 -1.01
C ILE A 143 20.97 -2.93 0.15
N TYR A 144 21.24 -2.54 1.39
CA TYR A 144 21.08 -3.41 2.57
C TYR A 144 19.60 -3.67 2.86
N SER A 145 18.79 -2.62 2.87
CA SER A 145 17.31 -2.71 3.02
C SER A 145 16.69 -3.55 1.92
N SER A 146 17.13 -3.37 0.69
CA SER A 146 16.65 -4.12 -0.45
C SER A 146 17.01 -5.60 -0.35
N ASN A 147 18.25 -5.94 -0.01
CA ASN A 147 18.67 -7.34 0.13
C ASN A 147 17.89 -8.07 1.24
N ALA A 148 17.61 -7.39 2.36
CA ALA A 148 16.77 -7.95 3.42
C ALA A 148 15.34 -8.20 2.93
N LEU A 149 14.80 -7.31 2.08
CA LEU A 149 13.46 -7.45 1.51
C LEU A 149 13.38 -8.60 0.48
N LEU A 150 14.41 -8.79 -0.35
CA LEU A 150 14.41 -9.81 -1.41
C LEU A 150 14.10 -11.21 -0.89
N LYS A 151 14.73 -11.61 0.21
CA LYS A 151 14.51 -12.92 0.83
C LYS A 151 13.03 -13.13 1.19
N VAL A 152 12.40 -12.09 1.70
CA VAL A 152 10.99 -12.15 2.10
C VAL A 152 10.04 -12.17 0.93
N LEU A 153 10.36 -11.42 -0.15
CA LEU A 153 9.56 -11.45 -1.39
C LEU A 153 9.59 -12.85 -2.04
N GLU A 154 10.72 -13.55 -1.96
CA GLU A 154 10.85 -14.93 -2.47
C GLU A 154 10.12 -15.96 -1.61
N GLU A 155 10.21 -15.83 -0.29
CA GLU A 155 9.68 -16.78 0.68
C GLU A 155 8.27 -16.43 1.17
N SER A 156 7.61 -15.44 0.53
CA SER A 156 6.32 -14.94 1.00
C SER A 156 5.26 -16.06 1.04
N LYS A 157 4.65 -16.23 2.23
CA LYS A 157 3.60 -17.22 2.47
C LYS A 157 2.31 -16.82 1.74
N ASN A 158 1.47 -17.79 1.44
CA ASN A 158 0.11 -17.56 0.95
C ASN A 158 -0.61 -16.53 1.83
N LYS A 159 -1.33 -15.59 1.18
CA LYS A 159 -2.06 -14.48 1.81
C LYS A 159 -1.18 -13.35 2.41
N THR A 160 0.09 -13.26 2.01
CA THR A 160 0.92 -12.08 2.25
C THR A 160 1.02 -11.27 0.97
N PHE A 161 0.61 -10.00 1.02
CA PHE A 161 0.60 -9.12 -0.15
C PHE A 161 1.54 -7.93 0.05
N PHE A 162 2.39 -7.70 -0.93
CA PHE A 162 3.29 -6.54 -0.99
C PHE A 162 2.82 -5.58 -2.08
N PHE A 163 2.55 -4.35 -1.69
CA PHE A 163 2.32 -3.23 -2.60
C PHE A 163 3.57 -2.36 -2.59
N ILE A 164 4.27 -2.31 -3.70
CA ILE A 164 5.53 -1.57 -3.83
C ILE A 164 5.27 -0.38 -4.75
N ILE A 165 5.37 0.83 -4.20
CA ILE A 165 5.17 2.07 -4.96
C ILE A 165 6.53 2.59 -5.40
N HIS A 166 6.64 2.86 -6.69
CA HIS A 166 7.87 3.32 -7.33
C HIS A 166 7.61 4.52 -8.24
N ASN A 167 8.49 5.52 -8.17
CA ASN A 167 8.50 6.62 -9.11
C ASN A 167 9.27 6.21 -10.38
N SER A 168 8.58 6.14 -11.51
CA SER A 168 9.17 5.68 -12.79
C SER A 168 10.34 6.53 -13.30
N HIS A 169 10.51 7.76 -12.80
CA HIS A 169 11.65 8.62 -13.12
C HIS A 169 12.89 8.37 -12.23
N SER A 170 12.77 7.50 -11.25
CA SER A 170 13.85 7.10 -10.34
C SER A 170 14.29 5.67 -10.65
N LYS A 171 15.50 5.30 -10.20
CA LYS A 171 15.98 3.92 -10.32
C LYS A 171 15.45 3.08 -9.18
N ILE A 172 14.98 1.88 -9.48
CA ILE A 172 14.73 0.81 -8.52
C ILE A 172 15.72 -0.31 -8.79
N LEU A 173 16.11 -1.03 -7.75
CA LEU A 173 17.01 -2.17 -7.93
C LEU A 173 16.34 -3.25 -8.79
N ASP A 174 17.07 -3.73 -9.81
CA ASP A 174 16.58 -4.75 -10.74
C ASP A 174 16.17 -6.04 -10.02
N THR A 175 16.83 -6.33 -8.92
CA THR A 175 16.52 -7.47 -8.05
C THR A 175 15.13 -7.38 -7.40
N ILE A 176 14.62 -6.20 -7.08
CA ILE A 176 13.24 -5.99 -6.61
C ILE A 176 12.29 -6.10 -7.80
N ARG A 177 12.63 -5.43 -8.90
CA ARG A 177 11.79 -5.40 -10.11
C ARG A 177 11.52 -6.79 -10.68
N SER A 178 12.51 -7.68 -10.64
CA SER A 178 12.39 -9.05 -11.18
C SER A 178 11.50 -9.98 -10.35
N ARG A 179 11.09 -9.56 -9.14
CA ARG A 179 10.25 -10.34 -8.21
C ARG A 179 8.81 -9.79 -8.07
N CYS A 180 8.45 -8.84 -8.93
CA CYS A 180 7.12 -8.20 -8.93
C CYS A 180 6.27 -8.60 -10.14
#